data_332034c8674b7fbc5ee179b0b4435dd9
#
_entry.id   332034c8674b7fbc5ee179b0b4435dd9
#
_cell.length_a   1.000
_cell.length_b   1.000
_cell.length_c   1.000
_cell.angle_alpha   90.00
_cell.angle_beta   90.00
_cell.angle_gamma   90.00
#
_symmetry.space_group_name_H-M   'P 1'
#
loop_
_entity.id
_entity.type
_entity.pdbx_description
1 polymer ?
#
loop_
_entity_poly.entity_id
_entity_poly.type
_entity_poly.pdbx_seq_one_letter_code
_entity_poly.pdbx_strand_id
1 'polypeptide(L)'
;MVELSDLPGVGEKTAEKLKDAGFADMMRLATATPKELSVKAEIGEGVAEKVIEAARRAENITFETALEVDERRKDVGHITVGSQEFNDLIGGGIETQSITEVFGEFGSGKSQISHELAVTVQLPFEQGGLEGECVFVDTENTFRPERIRQIAEGFDLDVEQVLSRIHVARAFNSAHQILMVDKINELIQNGTNVKLVISIH
;
A
#
# COMPACT_ATOMS: atom_id res chain seq x y z
N MET A 1 -10.80 19.38 -1.18
CA MET A 1 -9.94 18.66 -0.22
C MET A 1 -9.68 19.65 0.90
N VAL A 2 -9.93 19.29 2.15
CA VAL A 2 -9.65 20.17 3.32
C VAL A 2 -8.15 20.18 3.54
N GLU A 3 -7.53 21.35 3.60
CA GLU A 3 -6.10 21.46 3.89
C GLU A 3 -5.85 21.43 5.40
N LEU A 4 -4.63 21.02 5.81
CA LEU A 4 -4.26 20.99 7.24
C LEU A 4 -4.40 22.36 7.91
N SER A 5 -4.15 23.44 7.18
CA SER A 5 -4.31 24.83 7.62
C SER A 5 -5.76 25.22 7.88
N ASP A 6 -6.73 24.49 7.32
CA ASP A 6 -8.16 24.76 7.50
C ASP A 6 -8.71 24.15 8.80
N LEU A 7 -7.92 23.27 9.45
CA LEU A 7 -8.32 22.65 10.69
C LEU A 7 -8.36 23.64 11.86
N PRO A 8 -9.43 23.64 12.67
CA PRO A 8 -9.51 24.48 13.85
C PRO A 8 -8.33 24.27 14.81
N GLY A 9 -7.56 25.32 15.06
CA GLY A 9 -6.40 25.30 15.95
C GLY A 9 -5.08 24.91 15.27
N VAL A 10 -5.07 24.72 13.95
CA VAL A 10 -3.86 24.49 13.14
C VAL A 10 -3.51 25.78 12.41
N GLY A 11 -2.50 26.50 12.89
CA GLY A 11 -1.91 27.62 12.15
C GLY A 11 -0.84 27.13 11.16
N GLU A 12 -0.39 28.00 10.25
CA GLU A 12 0.61 27.68 9.22
C GLU A 12 1.84 26.95 9.77
N LYS A 13 2.43 27.44 10.89
CA LYS A 13 3.58 26.82 11.54
C LYS A 13 3.29 25.40 12.07
N THR A 14 2.06 25.16 12.53
CA THR A 14 1.65 23.84 13.01
C THR A 14 1.43 22.90 11.82
N ALA A 15 0.83 23.41 10.73
CA ALA A 15 0.64 22.66 9.51
C ALA A 15 1.98 22.22 8.88
N GLU A 16 2.99 23.09 8.87
CA GLU A 16 4.34 22.74 8.44
C GLU A 16 4.94 21.62 9.30
N LYS A 17 4.90 21.78 10.64
CA LYS A 17 5.40 20.74 11.56
C LYS A 17 4.70 19.39 11.37
N LEU A 18 3.41 19.39 11.11
CA LEU A 18 2.63 18.19 10.83
C LEU A 18 3.07 17.53 9.51
N LYS A 19 3.29 18.33 8.46
CA LYS A 19 3.80 17.84 7.16
C LYS A 19 5.20 17.24 7.31
N ASP A 20 6.10 17.95 7.97
CA ASP A 20 7.49 17.51 8.19
C ASP A 20 7.56 16.23 9.05
N ALA A 21 6.61 16.08 9.99
CA ALA A 21 6.46 14.88 10.82
C ALA A 21 5.75 13.70 10.08
N GLY A 22 5.41 13.87 8.78
CA GLY A 22 4.77 12.85 7.98
C GLY A 22 3.25 12.74 8.16
N PHE A 23 2.59 13.74 8.76
CA PHE A 23 1.14 13.81 8.93
C PHE A 23 0.50 14.78 7.91
N ALA A 24 0.93 14.71 6.66
CA ALA A 24 0.34 15.50 5.57
C ALA A 24 -1.05 14.99 5.18
N ASP A 25 -1.29 13.69 5.36
CA ASP A 25 -2.57 13.04 5.07
C ASP A 25 -3.55 13.17 6.24
N MET A 26 -4.79 13.56 5.94
CA MET A 26 -5.82 13.84 6.93
C MET A 26 -6.27 12.59 7.67
N MET A 27 -6.38 11.45 6.98
CA MET A 27 -6.75 10.18 7.59
C MET A 27 -5.66 9.68 8.54
N ARG A 28 -4.38 9.81 8.14
CA ARG A 28 -3.24 9.48 9.00
C ARG A 28 -3.23 10.34 10.28
N LEU A 29 -3.58 11.62 10.13
CA LEU A 29 -3.70 12.54 11.27
C LEU A 29 -4.86 12.14 12.18
N ALA A 30 -6.02 11.82 11.63
CA ALA A 30 -7.23 11.42 12.36
C ALA A 30 -7.06 10.11 13.16
N THR A 31 -6.20 9.21 12.67
CA THR A 31 -5.93 7.89 13.29
C THR A 31 -4.70 7.89 14.20
N ALA A 32 -3.91 8.96 14.23
CA ALA A 32 -2.75 9.10 15.11
C ALA A 32 -3.15 9.10 16.60
N THR A 33 -2.20 8.73 17.46
CA THR A 33 -2.36 8.93 18.91
C THR A 33 -1.82 10.29 19.34
N PRO A 34 -2.41 10.95 20.37
CA PRO A 34 -1.95 12.26 20.85
C PRO A 34 -0.47 12.26 21.22
N LYS A 35 0.00 11.20 21.86
CA LYS A 35 1.39 11.05 22.27
C LYS A 35 2.34 10.92 21.07
N GLU A 36 1.98 10.13 20.07
CA GLU A 36 2.77 9.98 18.86
C GLU A 36 2.88 11.31 18.10
N LEU A 37 1.74 11.97 17.89
CA LEU A 37 1.67 13.24 17.19
C LEU A 37 2.45 14.33 17.93
N SER A 38 2.31 14.40 19.27
CA SER A 38 3.03 15.34 20.10
C SER A 38 4.55 15.20 19.98
N VAL A 39 5.06 13.96 20.00
CA VAL A 39 6.50 13.68 19.92
C VAL A 39 7.02 13.96 18.51
N LYS A 40 6.36 13.45 17.46
CA LYS A 40 6.85 13.57 16.08
C LYS A 40 6.76 14.99 15.51
N ALA A 41 5.66 15.70 15.80
CA ALA A 41 5.45 17.06 15.30
C ALA A 41 5.94 18.16 16.27
N GLU A 42 6.53 17.78 17.40
CA GLU A 42 7.02 18.71 18.43
C GLU A 42 5.96 19.75 18.85
N ILE A 43 4.74 19.27 19.15
CA ILE A 43 3.62 20.08 19.62
C ILE A 43 3.15 19.57 20.99
N GLY A 44 2.48 20.43 21.75
CA GLY A 44 1.92 20.02 23.06
C GLY A 44 0.84 18.95 22.89
N GLU A 45 0.75 18.00 23.83
CA GLU A 45 -0.20 16.87 23.77
C GLU A 45 -1.66 17.33 23.67
N GLY A 46 -2.04 18.40 24.42
CA GLY A 46 -3.37 19.00 24.33
C GLY A 46 -3.66 19.70 22.98
N VAL A 47 -2.62 20.12 22.24
CA VAL A 47 -2.77 20.61 20.87
C VAL A 47 -2.94 19.42 19.93
N ALA A 48 -2.14 18.36 20.11
CA ALA A 48 -2.24 17.12 19.34
C ALA A 48 -3.65 16.52 19.43
N GLU A 49 -4.24 16.43 20.64
CA GLU A 49 -5.62 15.95 20.81
C GLU A 49 -6.63 16.77 20.00
N LYS A 50 -6.57 18.10 20.08
CA LYS A 50 -7.49 18.98 19.35
C LYS A 50 -7.35 18.84 17.83
N VAL A 51 -6.12 18.72 17.36
CA VAL A 51 -5.81 18.54 15.93
C VAL A 51 -6.35 17.20 15.45
N ILE A 52 -6.15 16.10 16.19
CA ILE A 52 -6.69 14.79 15.88
C ILE A 52 -8.21 14.79 15.85
N GLU A 53 -8.86 15.43 16.85
CA GLU A 53 -10.32 15.55 16.86
C GLU A 53 -10.84 16.38 15.67
N ALA A 54 -10.16 17.44 15.30
CA ALA A 54 -10.52 18.25 14.14
C ALA A 54 -10.39 17.46 12.84
N ALA A 55 -9.31 16.68 12.69
CA ALA A 55 -9.10 15.78 11.55
C ALA A 55 -10.19 14.69 11.47
N ARG A 56 -10.55 14.07 12.60
CA ARG A 56 -11.63 13.08 12.66
C ARG A 56 -13.00 13.64 12.21
N ARG A 57 -13.27 14.90 12.56
CA ARG A 57 -14.50 15.58 12.12
C ARG A 57 -14.46 15.94 10.64
N ALA A 58 -13.29 16.35 10.14
CA ALA A 58 -13.09 16.69 8.73
C ALA A 58 -13.22 15.47 7.83
N GLU A 59 -12.68 14.33 8.24
CA GLU A 59 -12.79 13.04 7.55
C GLU A 59 -14.17 12.38 7.70
N ASN A 60 -15.06 12.96 8.50
CA ASN A 60 -16.40 12.42 8.76
C ASN A 60 -16.37 10.92 9.10
N ILE A 61 -15.40 10.50 9.93
CA ILE A 61 -15.26 9.10 10.36
C ILE A 61 -16.52 8.69 11.11
N THR A 62 -17.40 7.95 10.44
CA THR A 62 -18.70 7.53 10.93
C THR A 62 -18.99 6.11 10.47
N PHE A 63 -20.14 5.56 10.89
CA PHE A 63 -20.63 4.29 10.39
C PHE A 63 -21.19 4.48 8.99
N GLU A 64 -20.84 3.58 8.10
CA GLU A 64 -21.44 3.43 6.77
C GLU A 64 -22.53 2.36 6.82
N THR A 65 -23.54 2.47 5.99
CA THR A 65 -24.50 1.40 5.77
C THR A 65 -23.91 0.30 4.89
N ALA A 66 -24.44 -0.92 4.98
CA ALA A 66 -23.99 -2.00 4.10
C ALA A 66 -24.21 -1.67 2.61
N LEU A 67 -25.21 -0.86 2.29
CA LEU A 67 -25.47 -0.40 0.92
C LEU A 67 -24.36 0.54 0.42
N GLU A 68 -23.91 1.48 1.24
CA GLU A 68 -22.80 2.38 0.90
C GLU A 68 -21.50 1.60 0.71
N VAL A 69 -21.24 0.60 1.56
CA VAL A 69 -20.08 -0.29 1.41
C VAL A 69 -20.19 -1.09 0.11
N ASP A 70 -21.37 -1.63 -0.25
CA ASP A 70 -21.59 -2.38 -1.49
C ASP A 70 -21.32 -1.51 -2.73
N GLU A 71 -21.82 -0.27 -2.74
CA GLU A 71 -21.54 0.67 -3.84
C GLU A 71 -20.05 0.97 -3.98
N ARG A 72 -19.33 1.23 -2.87
CA ARG A 72 -17.89 1.49 -2.88
C ARG A 72 -17.09 0.27 -3.36
N ARG A 73 -17.53 -0.95 -3.03
CA ARG A 73 -16.87 -2.18 -3.47
C ARG A 73 -16.93 -2.42 -4.98
N LYS A 74 -17.79 -1.72 -5.72
CA LYS A 74 -17.80 -1.79 -7.19
C LYS A 74 -16.53 -1.24 -7.83
N ASP A 75 -15.80 -0.38 -7.12
CA ASP A 75 -14.53 0.20 -7.55
C ASP A 75 -13.30 -0.65 -7.15
N VAL A 76 -13.53 -1.81 -6.50
CA VAL A 76 -12.45 -2.74 -6.13
C VAL A 76 -11.97 -3.48 -7.39
N GLY A 77 -10.70 -3.29 -7.71
CA GLY A 77 -10.04 -4.03 -8.78
C GLY A 77 -9.47 -5.35 -8.28
N HIS A 78 -9.13 -6.24 -9.21
CA HIS A 78 -8.53 -7.53 -8.92
C HIS A 78 -7.25 -7.70 -9.74
N ILE A 79 -6.24 -8.31 -9.14
CA ILE A 79 -5.00 -8.69 -9.83
C ILE A 79 -5.07 -10.19 -10.05
N THR A 80 -4.93 -10.63 -11.30
CA THR A 80 -4.91 -12.05 -11.64
C THR A 80 -3.70 -12.75 -11.03
N VAL A 81 -3.92 -13.98 -10.55
CA VAL A 81 -2.85 -14.90 -10.12
C VAL A 81 -2.37 -15.82 -11.25
N GLY A 82 -2.68 -15.50 -12.52
CA GLY A 82 -2.24 -16.23 -13.69
C GLY A 82 -3.02 -17.53 -13.99
N SER A 83 -3.83 -18.05 -13.08
CA SER A 83 -4.69 -19.21 -13.27
C SER A 83 -6.15 -18.81 -13.13
N GLN A 84 -6.96 -19.12 -14.17
CA GLN A 84 -8.38 -18.81 -14.15
C GLN A 84 -9.11 -19.56 -13.03
N GLU A 85 -8.78 -20.85 -12.85
CA GLU A 85 -9.40 -21.67 -11.80
C GLU A 85 -9.09 -21.14 -10.40
N PHE A 86 -7.89 -20.61 -10.19
CA PHE A 86 -7.53 -19.98 -8.91
C PHE A 86 -8.20 -18.61 -8.75
N ASN A 87 -8.24 -17.80 -9.80
CA ASN A 87 -9.00 -16.54 -9.77
C ASN A 87 -10.46 -16.79 -9.41
N ASP A 88 -11.12 -17.76 -10.03
CA ASP A 88 -12.51 -18.10 -9.76
C ASP A 88 -12.70 -18.55 -8.30
N LEU A 89 -11.75 -19.33 -7.76
CA LEU A 89 -11.78 -19.79 -6.37
C LEU A 89 -11.73 -18.65 -5.36
N ILE A 90 -10.97 -17.58 -5.66
CA ILE A 90 -10.78 -16.42 -4.75
C ILE A 90 -11.61 -15.19 -5.13
N GLY A 91 -12.60 -15.37 -6.03
CA GLY A 91 -13.54 -14.30 -6.38
C GLY A 91 -13.07 -13.32 -7.45
N GLY A 92 -12.12 -13.72 -8.30
CA GLY A 92 -11.66 -12.91 -9.45
C GLY A 92 -10.18 -12.55 -9.45
N GLY A 93 -9.47 -12.82 -8.37
CA GLY A 93 -8.06 -12.47 -8.17
C GLY A 93 -7.81 -11.82 -6.81
N ILE A 94 -6.63 -11.26 -6.62
CA ILE A 94 -6.28 -10.53 -5.39
C ILE A 94 -6.92 -9.14 -5.43
N GLU A 95 -7.76 -8.84 -4.45
CA GLU A 95 -8.48 -7.56 -4.36
C GLU A 95 -7.52 -6.38 -4.09
N THR A 96 -7.78 -5.26 -4.74
CA THR A 96 -7.19 -3.97 -4.36
C THR A 96 -7.83 -3.42 -3.09
N GLN A 97 -7.25 -2.38 -2.49
CA GLN A 97 -7.75 -1.73 -1.26
C GLN A 97 -7.87 -2.70 -0.07
N SER A 98 -7.15 -3.82 -0.10
CA SER A 98 -7.19 -4.85 0.92
C SER A 98 -5.79 -5.36 1.28
N ILE A 99 -5.69 -6.06 2.40
CA ILE A 99 -4.52 -6.84 2.77
C ILE A 99 -4.89 -8.31 2.61
N THR A 100 -4.15 -9.00 1.73
CA THR A 100 -4.30 -10.44 1.51
C THR A 100 -3.11 -11.16 2.12
N GLU A 101 -3.37 -12.11 3.01
CA GLU A 101 -2.36 -13.00 3.57
C GLU A 101 -2.44 -14.38 2.93
N VAL A 102 -1.28 -14.91 2.50
CA VAL A 102 -1.14 -16.27 1.97
C VAL A 102 -0.25 -17.07 2.90
N PHE A 103 -0.78 -18.11 3.51
CA PHE A 103 -0.05 -18.99 4.41
C PHE A 103 -0.14 -20.46 3.98
N GLY A 104 0.81 -21.27 4.42
CA GLY A 104 0.85 -22.70 4.10
C GLY A 104 2.22 -23.29 4.39
N GLU A 105 2.36 -24.62 4.23
CA GLU A 105 3.59 -25.35 4.46
C GLU A 105 4.71 -24.92 3.51
N PHE A 106 5.95 -25.29 3.88
CA PHE A 106 7.09 -25.10 3.00
C PHE A 106 6.86 -25.84 1.65
N GLY A 107 7.18 -25.15 0.56
CA GLY A 107 7.00 -25.71 -0.79
C GLY A 107 5.57 -25.61 -1.36
N SER A 108 4.61 -25.01 -0.64
CA SER A 108 3.22 -24.87 -1.11
C SER A 108 2.99 -23.83 -2.23
N GLY A 109 4.03 -23.12 -2.65
CA GLY A 109 3.94 -22.16 -3.77
C GLY A 109 3.73 -20.69 -3.36
N LYS A 110 3.72 -20.34 -2.08
CA LYS A 110 3.53 -18.93 -1.62
C LYS A 110 4.41 -17.92 -2.33
N SER A 111 5.72 -18.18 -2.37
CA SER A 111 6.68 -17.31 -3.06
C SER A 111 6.48 -17.29 -4.58
N GLN A 112 5.95 -18.37 -5.16
CA GLN A 112 5.62 -18.39 -6.59
C GLN A 112 4.47 -17.43 -6.90
N ILE A 113 3.40 -17.46 -6.11
CA ILE A 113 2.28 -16.52 -6.22
C ILE A 113 2.78 -15.07 -6.07
N SER A 114 3.67 -14.82 -5.12
CA SER A 114 4.26 -13.50 -4.90
C SER A 114 5.05 -12.99 -6.12
N HIS A 115 5.87 -13.85 -6.74
CA HIS A 115 6.60 -13.49 -7.96
C HIS A 115 5.65 -13.30 -9.15
N GLU A 116 4.62 -14.12 -9.26
CA GLU A 116 3.60 -14.01 -10.31
C GLU A 116 2.84 -12.69 -10.20
N LEU A 117 2.35 -12.34 -9.01
CA LEU A 117 1.65 -11.08 -8.76
C LEU A 117 2.52 -9.84 -9.04
N ALA A 118 3.84 -9.91 -8.78
CA ALA A 118 4.77 -8.83 -9.11
C ALA A 118 4.85 -8.57 -10.64
N VAL A 119 4.57 -9.59 -11.46
CA VAL A 119 4.50 -9.47 -12.92
C VAL A 119 3.08 -9.09 -13.35
N THR A 120 2.06 -9.82 -12.87
CA THR A 120 0.69 -9.67 -13.35
C THR A 120 0.05 -8.33 -12.98
N VAL A 121 0.46 -7.68 -11.90
CA VAL A 121 0.03 -6.30 -11.58
C VAL A 121 0.36 -5.31 -12.69
N GLN A 122 1.36 -5.58 -13.52
CA GLN A 122 1.82 -4.75 -14.62
C GLN A 122 1.02 -4.96 -15.92
N LEU A 123 0.25 -6.04 -16.02
CA LEU A 123 -0.60 -6.32 -17.17
C LEU A 123 -1.65 -5.22 -17.38
N PRO A 124 -2.17 -5.07 -18.62
CA PRO A 124 -3.34 -4.25 -18.89
C PRO A 124 -4.56 -4.69 -18.06
N PHE A 125 -5.49 -3.78 -17.82
CA PHE A 125 -6.72 -4.06 -17.08
C PHE A 125 -7.52 -5.21 -17.70
N GLU A 126 -7.58 -5.27 -19.03
CA GLU A 126 -8.30 -6.31 -19.79
C GLU A 126 -7.71 -7.70 -19.60
N GLN A 127 -6.47 -7.79 -19.14
CA GLN A 127 -5.76 -9.04 -18.84
C GLN A 127 -5.69 -9.33 -17.33
N GLY A 128 -6.44 -8.58 -16.52
CA GLY A 128 -6.47 -8.76 -15.08
C GLY A 128 -5.28 -8.14 -14.34
N GLY A 129 -4.60 -7.17 -14.93
CA GLY A 129 -3.58 -6.35 -14.28
C GLY A 129 -4.12 -5.00 -13.85
N LEU A 130 -3.22 -4.12 -13.38
CA LEU A 130 -3.54 -2.74 -12.97
C LEU A 130 -2.62 -1.72 -13.66
N GLU A 131 -1.85 -2.11 -14.66
CA GLU A 131 -0.82 -1.30 -15.34
C GLU A 131 0.15 -0.65 -14.34
N GLY A 132 0.28 -1.27 -13.16
CA GLY A 132 0.97 -0.74 -12.00
C GLY A 132 2.39 -1.26 -11.81
N GLU A 133 3.06 -0.73 -10.81
CA GLU A 133 4.38 -1.17 -10.36
C GLU A 133 4.25 -1.93 -9.03
N CYS A 134 5.23 -2.79 -8.76
CA CYS A 134 5.29 -3.59 -7.55
C CYS A 134 6.44 -3.14 -6.64
N VAL A 135 6.20 -3.06 -5.34
CA VAL A 135 7.26 -3.03 -4.33
C VAL A 135 7.32 -4.40 -3.66
N PHE A 136 8.51 -4.99 -3.64
CA PHE A 136 8.76 -6.29 -3.05
C PHE A 136 9.68 -6.16 -1.84
N VAL A 137 9.11 -6.32 -0.64
CA VAL A 137 9.85 -6.27 0.64
C VAL A 137 10.23 -7.70 1.01
N ASP A 138 11.52 -8.01 0.90
CA ASP A 138 12.07 -9.35 1.09
C ASP A 138 12.84 -9.45 2.41
N THR A 139 12.30 -10.22 3.36
CA THR A 139 12.98 -10.46 4.64
C THR A 139 13.77 -11.75 4.66
N GLU A 140 13.49 -12.68 3.75
CA GLU A 140 14.10 -14.01 3.68
C GLU A 140 15.20 -14.14 2.62
N ASN A 141 15.42 -13.09 1.82
CA ASN A 141 16.31 -13.13 0.65
C ASN A 141 15.90 -14.17 -0.39
N THR A 142 14.62 -14.22 -0.69
CA THR A 142 14.00 -15.21 -1.60
C THR A 142 13.63 -14.64 -2.96
N PHE A 143 13.72 -13.33 -3.16
CA PHE A 143 13.47 -12.71 -4.46
C PHE A 143 14.45 -13.24 -5.51
N ARG A 144 13.93 -13.65 -6.66
CA ARG A 144 14.70 -14.25 -7.76
C ARG A 144 14.35 -13.57 -9.09
N PRO A 145 15.21 -12.68 -9.60
CA PRO A 145 15.02 -12.03 -10.91
C PRO A 145 14.85 -13.06 -12.05
N GLU A 146 15.51 -14.21 -11.95
CA GLU A 146 15.42 -15.29 -12.95
C GLU A 146 13.99 -15.84 -13.01
N ARG A 147 13.29 -15.89 -11.88
CA ARG A 147 11.90 -16.33 -11.84
C ARG A 147 10.97 -15.29 -12.44
N ILE A 148 11.22 -13.99 -12.16
CA ILE A 148 10.48 -12.90 -12.81
C ILE A 148 10.63 -12.98 -14.34
N ARG A 149 11.85 -13.22 -14.85
CA ARG A 149 12.10 -13.40 -16.30
C ARG A 149 11.24 -14.50 -16.89
N GLN A 150 11.25 -15.69 -16.29
CA GLN A 150 10.46 -16.83 -16.75
C GLN A 150 8.96 -16.53 -16.78
N ILE A 151 8.45 -15.84 -15.77
CA ILE A 151 7.03 -15.47 -15.70
C ILE A 151 6.71 -14.42 -16.77
N ALA A 152 7.52 -13.39 -16.91
CA ALA A 152 7.34 -12.34 -17.93
C ALA A 152 7.34 -12.92 -19.35
N GLU A 153 8.26 -13.84 -19.65
CA GLU A 153 8.30 -14.59 -20.91
C GLU A 153 7.03 -15.41 -21.13
N GLY A 154 6.47 -16.02 -20.08
CA GLY A 154 5.22 -16.78 -20.14
C GLY A 154 3.98 -15.93 -20.45
N PHE A 155 4.03 -14.62 -20.18
CA PHE A 155 3.00 -13.65 -20.53
C PHE A 155 3.33 -12.83 -21.78
N ASP A 156 4.36 -13.20 -22.55
CA ASP A 156 4.84 -12.47 -23.74
C ASP A 156 5.17 -10.98 -23.46
N LEU A 157 5.67 -10.67 -22.25
CA LEU A 157 6.04 -9.32 -21.82
C LEU A 157 7.52 -9.02 -22.07
N ASP A 158 7.85 -7.74 -22.23
CA ASP A 158 9.23 -7.27 -22.24
C ASP A 158 9.88 -7.45 -20.85
N VAL A 159 10.82 -8.36 -20.76
CA VAL A 159 11.46 -8.78 -19.52
C VAL A 159 12.17 -7.63 -18.82
N GLU A 160 12.89 -6.78 -19.55
CA GLU A 160 13.64 -5.66 -18.98
C GLU A 160 12.68 -4.58 -18.47
N GLN A 161 11.59 -4.33 -19.17
CA GLN A 161 10.54 -3.44 -18.72
C GLN A 161 9.90 -3.96 -17.44
N VAL A 162 9.52 -5.25 -17.39
CA VAL A 162 8.93 -5.86 -16.19
C VAL A 162 9.86 -5.73 -14.99
N LEU A 163 11.14 -6.08 -15.15
CA LEU A 163 12.13 -5.99 -14.07
C LEU A 163 12.32 -4.56 -13.57
N SER A 164 12.31 -3.58 -14.46
CA SER A 164 12.48 -2.16 -14.09
C SER A 164 11.33 -1.59 -13.27
N ARG A 165 10.16 -2.23 -13.29
CA ARG A 165 8.94 -1.83 -12.57
C ARG A 165 8.71 -2.62 -11.28
N ILE A 166 9.69 -3.39 -10.84
CA ILE A 166 9.67 -4.10 -9.55
C ILE A 166 10.75 -3.52 -8.65
N HIS A 167 10.33 -2.80 -7.62
CA HIS A 167 11.24 -2.18 -6.64
C HIS A 167 11.46 -3.14 -5.49
N VAL A 168 12.68 -3.65 -5.35
CA VAL A 168 13.01 -4.65 -4.33
C VAL A 168 13.72 -3.99 -3.15
N ALA A 169 13.23 -4.22 -1.95
CA ALA A 169 13.86 -3.79 -0.72
C ALA A 169 14.10 -4.99 0.21
N ARG A 170 15.33 -5.12 0.72
CA ARG A 170 15.64 -6.14 1.73
C ARG A 170 15.43 -5.57 3.13
N ALA A 171 14.56 -6.20 3.92
CA ALA A 171 14.34 -5.85 5.31
C ALA A 171 15.01 -6.89 6.22
N PHE A 172 15.77 -6.42 7.22
CA PHE A 172 16.55 -7.29 8.12
C PHE A 172 15.87 -7.54 9.48
N ASN A 173 14.89 -6.71 9.83
CA ASN A 173 14.12 -6.81 11.06
C ASN A 173 12.82 -6.01 10.94
N SER A 174 11.94 -6.12 11.94
CA SER A 174 10.64 -5.45 11.95
C SER A 174 10.75 -3.90 11.92
N ALA A 175 11.75 -3.32 12.57
CA ALA A 175 11.98 -1.88 12.53
C ALA A 175 12.34 -1.42 11.11
N HIS A 176 13.12 -2.22 10.37
CA HIS A 176 13.44 -1.95 8.98
C HIS A 176 12.22 -2.12 8.06
N GLN A 177 11.33 -3.11 8.34
CA GLN A 177 10.06 -3.23 7.62
C GLN A 177 9.18 -1.99 7.78
N ILE A 178 9.07 -1.47 9.00
CA ILE A 178 8.31 -0.22 9.27
C ILE A 178 8.89 0.95 8.47
N LEU A 179 10.22 1.09 8.43
CA LEU A 179 10.89 2.11 7.63
C LEU A 179 10.58 1.96 6.13
N MET A 180 10.44 0.72 5.63
CA MET A 180 10.10 0.49 4.22
C MET A 180 8.71 1.04 3.88
N VAL A 181 7.75 1.04 4.80
CA VAL A 181 6.43 1.64 4.57
C VAL A 181 6.55 3.15 4.28
N ASP A 182 7.38 3.86 5.04
CA ASP A 182 7.64 5.28 4.79
C ASP A 182 8.32 5.50 3.44
N LYS A 183 9.27 4.63 3.06
CA LYS A 183 9.94 4.67 1.75
C LYS A 183 9.01 4.37 0.58
N ILE A 184 8.04 3.48 0.75
CA ILE A 184 6.99 3.22 -0.25
C ILE A 184 6.13 4.47 -0.45
N ASN A 185 5.75 5.14 0.64
CA ASN A 185 5.01 6.40 0.55
C ASN A 185 5.81 7.48 -0.21
N GLU A 186 7.13 7.60 0.04
CA GLU A 186 8.00 8.50 -0.71
C GLU A 186 8.02 8.17 -2.22
N LEU A 187 8.10 6.89 -2.60
CA LEU A 187 8.04 6.46 -4.00
C LEU A 187 6.72 6.90 -4.66
N ILE A 188 5.59 6.66 -4.00
CA ILE A 188 4.27 7.04 -4.51
C ILE A 188 4.16 8.57 -4.66
N GLN A 189 4.63 9.34 -3.68
CA GLN A 189 4.63 10.81 -3.71
C GLN A 189 5.52 11.35 -4.84
N ASN A 190 6.59 10.65 -5.19
CA ASN A 190 7.47 10.98 -6.30
C ASN A 190 6.91 10.56 -7.68
N GLY A 191 5.69 10.04 -7.73
CA GLY A 191 4.98 9.72 -8.96
C GLY A 191 5.14 8.29 -9.46
N THR A 192 5.76 7.39 -8.69
CA THR A 192 5.81 5.95 -9.01
C THR A 192 4.41 5.35 -8.89
N ASN A 193 3.94 4.66 -9.92
CA ASN A 193 2.59 4.08 -9.98
C ASN A 193 2.51 2.74 -9.23
N VAL A 194 2.84 2.73 -7.93
CA VAL A 194 2.78 1.52 -7.10
C VAL A 194 1.33 1.09 -6.92
N LYS A 195 1.00 -0.13 -7.32
CA LYS A 195 -0.33 -0.76 -7.16
C LYS A 195 -0.31 -1.99 -6.27
N LEU A 196 0.87 -2.57 -6.03
CA LEU A 196 1.04 -3.76 -5.23
C LEU A 196 2.27 -3.63 -4.33
N VAL A 197 2.10 -3.99 -3.07
CA VAL A 197 3.20 -4.18 -2.12
C VAL A 197 3.17 -5.63 -1.65
N ILE A 198 4.26 -6.33 -1.83
CA ILE A 198 4.45 -7.71 -1.37
C ILE A 198 5.43 -7.69 -0.21
N SER A 199 5.09 -8.35 0.89
CA SER A 199 6.03 -8.62 1.99
C SER A 199 6.11 -10.12 2.22
N ILE A 200 7.31 -10.67 2.15
CA ILE A 200 7.58 -12.08 2.45
C ILE A 200 8.27 -12.17 3.81
N HIS A 201 7.76 -13.05 4.67
CA HIS A 201 8.30 -13.33 6.01
C HIS A 201 7.88 -14.72 6.49
#